data_c3305206fb7a7e2019b874fda7ddaa6a
#
_entry.id   c3305206fb7a7e2019b874fda7ddaa6a
#
_cell.length_a   1.000
_cell.length_b   1.000
_cell.length_c   1.000
_cell.angle_alpha   90.00
_cell.angle_beta   90.00
_cell.angle_gamma   90.00
#
_symmetry.space_group_name_H-M   'P 1'
#
loop_
_entity.id
_entity.type
_entity.pdbx_description
1 polymer ?
#
loop_
_entity_poly.entity_id
_entity_poly.type
_entity_poly.pdbx_seq_one_letter_code
_entity_poly.pdbx_strand_id
1 'polypeptide(L)'
;FVVTAEMLRKRPEMVRDGIKAGDRLPGRVLHARYSRYMQRVAGVAPELVDKLAQKGARFTHHSSIAPTGTISLSLANNASNGIEPSFAHHYFRNVIREGKKSKEKIDVFSFELLAYRELINPNAIPGGTTAADKLPDYFTTADDITPREHVDIQAASQKWIDSSISKTANVPTD
;
A
#
# COMPACT_ATOMS: atom_id res chain seq x y z
N PHE A 1 -4.44 -23.30 -19.83
CA PHE A 1 -2.96 -23.21 -19.78
C PHE A 1 -2.36 -24.60 -19.92
N VAL A 2 -1.24 -24.69 -20.63
CA VAL A 2 -0.42 -25.90 -20.68
C VAL A 2 0.64 -25.82 -19.57
N VAL A 3 0.71 -26.85 -18.75
CA VAL A 3 1.68 -26.91 -17.64
C VAL A 3 3.08 -27.11 -18.20
N THR A 4 4.02 -26.26 -17.79
CA THR A 4 5.42 -26.35 -18.19
C THR A 4 6.27 -26.96 -17.09
N ALA A 5 7.45 -27.48 -17.44
CA ALA A 5 8.43 -27.96 -16.47
C ALA A 5 8.87 -26.85 -15.48
N GLU A 6 8.92 -25.60 -15.95
CA GLU A 6 9.23 -24.46 -15.09
C GLU A 6 8.12 -24.19 -14.07
N MET A 7 6.85 -24.32 -14.46
CA MET A 7 5.73 -24.19 -13.53
C MET A 7 5.81 -25.25 -12.42
N LEU A 8 6.10 -26.50 -12.76
CA LEU A 8 6.27 -27.58 -11.79
C LEU A 8 7.44 -27.33 -10.83
N ARG A 9 8.55 -26.82 -11.35
CA ARG A 9 9.70 -26.44 -10.52
C ARG A 9 9.37 -25.33 -9.53
N LYS A 10 8.61 -24.33 -9.96
CA LYS A 10 8.17 -23.19 -9.11
C LYS A 10 7.01 -23.53 -8.18
N ARG A 11 6.31 -24.63 -8.43
CA ARG A 11 5.09 -25.05 -7.73
C ARG A 11 5.13 -26.56 -7.47
N PRO A 12 5.96 -27.02 -6.49
CA PRO A 12 6.10 -28.45 -6.20
C PRO A 12 4.78 -29.10 -5.73
N GLU A 13 3.84 -28.29 -5.24
CA GLU A 13 2.50 -28.75 -4.91
C GLU A 13 1.75 -29.31 -6.12
N MET A 14 1.97 -28.79 -7.32
CA MET A 14 1.37 -29.34 -8.55
C MET A 14 1.83 -30.77 -8.81
N VAL A 15 3.11 -31.06 -8.52
CA VAL A 15 3.66 -32.43 -8.66
C VAL A 15 3.04 -33.37 -7.64
N ARG A 16 2.84 -32.93 -6.40
CA ARG A 16 2.17 -33.71 -5.34
C ARG A 16 0.72 -34.02 -5.70
N ASP A 17 0.05 -33.13 -6.41
CA ASP A 17 -1.30 -33.30 -6.91
C ASP A 17 -1.35 -34.15 -8.21
N GLY A 18 -0.24 -34.73 -8.65
CA GLY A 18 -0.13 -35.63 -9.80
C GLY A 18 -0.07 -34.94 -11.17
N ILE A 19 0.08 -33.60 -11.20
CA ILE A 19 0.13 -32.81 -12.43
C ILE A 19 1.49 -32.96 -13.08
N LYS A 20 1.50 -33.12 -14.41
CA LYS A 20 2.69 -33.30 -15.22
C LYS A 20 2.88 -32.21 -16.25
N ALA A 21 4.11 -32.05 -16.75
CA ALA A 21 4.37 -31.17 -17.87
C ALA A 21 3.59 -31.65 -19.11
N GLY A 22 2.95 -30.72 -19.80
CA GLY A 22 2.05 -31.00 -20.91
C GLY A 22 0.57 -31.10 -20.54
N ASP A 23 0.23 -31.28 -19.27
CA ASP A 23 -1.18 -31.29 -18.84
C ASP A 23 -1.86 -29.96 -19.12
N ARG A 24 -3.16 -29.98 -19.35
CA ARG A 24 -3.98 -28.78 -19.55
C ARG A 24 -4.82 -28.49 -18.32
N LEU A 25 -4.60 -27.31 -17.73
CA LEU A 25 -5.40 -26.83 -16.60
C LEU A 25 -6.17 -25.58 -16.99
N PRO A 26 -7.47 -25.49 -16.59
CA PRO A 26 -8.21 -24.24 -16.68
C PRO A 26 -7.51 -23.13 -15.88
N GLY A 27 -7.48 -21.90 -16.42
CA GLY A 27 -6.84 -20.77 -15.75
C GLY A 27 -7.40 -20.51 -14.34
N ARG A 28 -8.71 -20.69 -14.16
CA ARG A 28 -9.35 -20.54 -12.84
C ARG A 28 -8.79 -21.52 -11.80
N VAL A 29 -8.53 -22.76 -12.20
CA VAL A 29 -7.96 -23.80 -11.30
C VAL A 29 -6.51 -23.46 -10.99
N LEU A 30 -5.72 -23.13 -12.03
CA LEU A 30 -4.33 -22.75 -11.87
C LEU A 30 -4.19 -21.57 -10.91
N HIS A 31 -5.01 -20.52 -11.08
CA HIS A 31 -5.00 -19.36 -10.20
C HIS A 31 -5.46 -19.71 -8.77
N ALA A 32 -6.63 -20.33 -8.63
CA ALA A 32 -7.20 -20.64 -7.33
C ALA A 32 -6.35 -21.56 -6.48
N ARG A 33 -5.79 -22.61 -7.07
CA ARG A 33 -5.06 -23.68 -6.32
C ARG A 33 -3.56 -23.43 -6.21
N TYR A 34 -2.93 -22.78 -7.20
CA TYR A 34 -1.48 -22.73 -7.33
C TYR A 34 -0.88 -21.33 -7.33
N SER A 35 -1.67 -20.25 -7.25
CA SER A 35 -1.10 -18.94 -7.01
C SER A 35 -0.78 -18.74 -5.53
N ARG A 36 0.38 -18.16 -5.24
CA ARG A 36 0.79 -17.88 -3.84
C ARG A 36 -0.16 -16.93 -3.11
N TYR A 37 -0.78 -16.02 -3.85
CA TYR A 37 -1.80 -15.14 -3.32
C TYR A 37 -3.02 -15.95 -2.85
N MET A 38 -3.58 -16.81 -3.71
CA MET A 38 -4.77 -17.60 -3.37
C MET A 38 -4.49 -18.68 -2.30
N GLN A 39 -3.27 -19.18 -2.20
CA GLN A 39 -2.87 -20.06 -1.09
C GLN A 39 -2.93 -19.35 0.27
N ARG A 40 -2.58 -18.04 0.32
CA ARG A 40 -2.77 -17.24 1.54
C ARG A 40 -4.24 -16.97 1.81
N VAL A 41 -5.02 -16.65 0.78
CA VAL A 41 -6.48 -16.47 0.91
C VAL A 41 -7.15 -17.74 1.41
N ALA A 42 -6.69 -18.92 0.98
CA ALA A 42 -7.20 -20.20 1.46
C ALA A 42 -7.04 -20.41 2.97
N GLY A 43 -6.02 -19.79 3.59
CA GLY A 43 -5.83 -19.83 5.05
C GLY A 43 -6.85 -18.99 5.83
N VAL A 44 -7.56 -18.07 5.16
CA VAL A 44 -8.52 -17.15 5.79
C VAL A 44 -9.96 -17.43 5.31
N ALA A 45 -10.12 -17.76 4.03
CA ALA A 45 -11.42 -17.95 3.39
C ALA A 45 -11.36 -19.09 2.34
N PRO A 46 -11.24 -20.36 2.77
CA PRO A 46 -11.08 -21.50 1.86
C PRO A 46 -12.28 -21.67 0.92
N GLU A 47 -13.48 -21.35 1.37
CA GLU A 47 -14.70 -21.43 0.58
C GLU A 47 -14.71 -20.51 -0.64
N LEU A 48 -14.03 -19.36 -0.55
CA LEU A 48 -13.86 -18.44 -1.70
C LEU A 48 -12.94 -19.05 -2.75
N VAL A 49 -11.86 -19.69 -2.31
CA VAL A 49 -10.91 -20.37 -3.20
C VAL A 49 -11.59 -21.51 -3.93
N ASP A 50 -12.40 -22.31 -3.24
CA ASP A 50 -13.17 -23.40 -3.85
C ASP A 50 -14.20 -22.89 -4.86
N LYS A 51 -14.94 -21.83 -4.53
CA LYS A 51 -15.87 -21.19 -5.47
C LYS A 51 -15.14 -20.65 -6.70
N LEU A 52 -13.99 -20.04 -6.52
CA LEU A 52 -13.16 -19.54 -7.62
C LEU A 52 -12.68 -20.68 -8.53
N ALA A 53 -12.20 -21.79 -7.96
CA ALA A 53 -11.77 -22.96 -8.72
C ALA A 53 -12.92 -23.58 -9.55
N GLN A 54 -14.13 -23.60 -9.01
CA GLN A 54 -15.31 -24.18 -9.66
C GLN A 54 -15.92 -23.26 -10.73
N LYS A 55 -16.17 -21.99 -10.36
CA LYS A 55 -16.94 -21.05 -11.18
C LYS A 55 -16.08 -20.08 -11.98
N GLY A 56 -14.86 -19.81 -11.53
CA GLY A 56 -13.99 -18.77 -12.06
C GLY A 56 -14.36 -17.38 -11.53
N ALA A 57 -13.65 -16.36 -12.03
CA ALA A 57 -13.94 -14.97 -11.76
C ALA A 57 -14.00 -14.19 -13.08
N ARG A 58 -14.75 -13.08 -13.07
CA ARG A 58 -14.86 -12.19 -14.23
C ARG A 58 -13.56 -11.41 -14.47
N PHE A 59 -12.89 -11.02 -13.39
CA PHE A 59 -11.66 -10.24 -13.42
C PHE A 59 -10.49 -11.07 -12.92
N THR A 60 -9.32 -10.81 -13.46
CA THR A 60 -8.06 -11.50 -13.09
C THR A 60 -7.30 -10.78 -11.99
N HIS A 61 -7.57 -9.49 -11.80
CA HIS A 61 -6.95 -8.63 -10.79
C HIS A 61 -8.03 -7.81 -10.10
N HIS A 62 -7.96 -7.68 -8.79
CA HIS A 62 -9.00 -7.08 -7.95
C HIS A 62 -8.53 -5.91 -7.10
N SER A 63 -7.24 -5.84 -6.80
CA SER A 63 -6.70 -4.85 -5.88
C SER A 63 -5.35 -4.29 -6.35
N SER A 64 -5.18 -2.99 -6.11
CA SER A 64 -3.92 -2.28 -6.31
C SER A 64 -3.86 -1.11 -5.32
N ILE A 65 -2.67 -0.61 -5.04
CA ILE A 65 -2.50 0.60 -4.24
C ILE A 65 -1.84 1.66 -5.10
N ALA A 66 -2.60 2.73 -5.37
CA ALA A 66 -2.14 3.89 -6.14
C ALA A 66 -1.38 4.88 -5.23
N PRO A 67 -0.61 5.83 -5.79
CA PRO A 67 0.09 6.86 -5.01
C PRO A 67 -0.85 7.81 -4.26
N THR A 68 -2.07 8.02 -4.72
CA THR A 68 -3.16 8.80 -4.10
C THR A 68 -2.84 10.25 -3.74
N GLY A 69 -1.77 10.85 -4.27
CA GLY A 69 -1.32 12.20 -3.92
C GLY A 69 -2.37 13.29 -4.13
N THR A 70 -3.05 13.31 -5.27
CA THR A 70 -4.09 14.31 -5.56
C THR A 70 -5.34 14.09 -4.69
N ILE A 71 -5.77 12.86 -4.51
CA ILE A 71 -6.96 12.53 -3.73
C ILE A 71 -6.76 12.86 -2.25
N SER A 72 -5.58 12.60 -1.70
CA SER A 72 -5.26 12.94 -0.30
C SER A 72 -5.38 14.44 -0.01
N LEU A 73 -5.15 15.29 -1.02
CA LEU A 73 -5.24 16.74 -0.88
C LEU A 73 -6.63 17.29 -1.21
N SER A 74 -7.39 16.64 -2.11
CA SER A 74 -8.65 17.19 -2.63
C SER A 74 -9.84 16.98 -1.70
N LEU A 75 -9.79 16.00 -0.80
CA LEU A 75 -10.90 15.64 0.10
C LEU A 75 -10.67 16.12 1.54
N ALA A 76 -9.85 17.16 1.73
CA ALA A 76 -9.43 17.63 3.06
C ALA A 76 -8.82 16.52 3.96
N ASN A 77 -8.46 15.43 3.36
CA ASN A 77 -7.82 14.30 4.02
C ASN A 77 -6.33 14.33 3.69
N ASN A 78 -5.62 15.24 4.29
CA ASN A 78 -4.19 15.45 4.15
C ASN A 78 -3.38 14.35 4.88
N ALA A 79 -3.82 13.12 4.70
CA ALA A 79 -3.15 11.93 5.22
C ALA A 79 -1.98 11.53 4.33
N SER A 80 -1.35 10.43 4.68
CA SER A 80 -0.30 9.81 3.87
C SER A 80 -0.82 9.36 2.49
N ASN A 81 0.09 9.16 1.55
CA ASN A 81 -0.19 8.72 0.19
C ASN A 81 -0.06 7.19 0.08
N GLY A 82 -1.14 6.49 -0.23
CA GLY A 82 -1.12 5.04 -0.38
C GLY A 82 -0.66 4.33 0.91
N ILE A 83 0.47 3.62 0.86
CA ILE A 83 1.08 2.96 2.03
C ILE A 83 2.26 3.74 2.62
N GLU A 84 2.45 4.97 2.19
CA GLU A 84 3.56 5.80 2.64
C GLU A 84 3.18 6.54 3.93
N PRO A 85 4.11 6.79 4.86
CA PRO A 85 3.88 7.71 5.96
C PRO A 85 3.75 9.13 5.41
N SER A 86 3.21 10.03 6.20
CA SER A 86 3.13 11.45 5.82
C SER A 86 4.52 11.99 5.48
N PHE A 87 4.62 12.74 4.39
CA PHE A 87 5.88 13.39 4.00
C PHE A 87 6.35 14.36 5.10
N ALA A 88 5.44 15.18 5.59
CA ALA A 88 5.63 16.04 6.75
C ALA A 88 4.28 16.33 7.37
N HIS A 89 4.24 16.54 8.69
CA HIS A 89 3.01 16.89 9.39
C HIS A 89 2.61 18.36 9.21
N HIS A 90 3.56 19.22 8.83
CA HIS A 90 3.33 20.60 8.43
C HIS A 90 4.31 20.98 7.32
N TYR A 91 3.80 21.56 6.23
CA TYR A 91 4.62 22.11 5.15
C TYR A 91 3.87 23.22 4.41
N PHE A 92 4.59 23.93 3.55
CA PHE A 92 4.01 24.98 2.72
C PHE A 92 3.80 24.50 1.29
N ARG A 93 2.67 24.90 0.71
CA ARG A 93 2.37 24.63 -0.69
C ARG A 93 2.13 25.92 -1.44
N ASN A 94 2.75 26.05 -2.61
CA ASN A 94 2.48 27.15 -3.53
C ASN A 94 1.27 26.81 -4.40
N VAL A 95 0.21 27.58 -4.30
CA VAL A 95 -1.03 27.39 -5.05
C VAL A 95 -1.29 28.61 -5.92
N ILE A 96 -1.73 28.39 -7.16
CA ILE A 96 -2.22 29.45 -8.03
C ILE A 96 -3.74 29.41 -7.97
N ARG A 97 -4.37 30.44 -7.42
CA ARG A 97 -5.83 30.54 -7.39
C ARG A 97 -6.34 31.00 -8.76
N GLU A 98 -7.55 30.57 -9.09
CA GLU A 98 -8.23 30.97 -10.31
C GLU A 98 -8.27 32.50 -10.45
N GLY A 99 -7.91 33.00 -11.62
CA GLY A 99 -7.83 34.45 -11.90
C GLY A 99 -6.57 35.15 -11.41
N LYS A 100 -5.65 34.50 -10.68
CA LYS A 100 -4.38 35.06 -10.24
C LYS A 100 -3.19 34.48 -10.99
N LYS A 101 -2.20 35.31 -11.33
CA LYS A 101 -0.93 34.87 -11.92
C LYS A 101 0.15 34.59 -10.87
N SER A 102 -0.03 35.07 -9.64
CA SER A 102 0.94 34.91 -8.56
C SER A 102 0.66 33.64 -7.74
N LYS A 103 1.73 32.99 -7.31
CA LYS A 103 1.66 31.87 -6.36
C LYS A 103 1.38 32.41 -4.95
N GLU A 104 0.45 31.79 -4.27
CA GLU A 104 0.17 32.02 -2.85
C GLU A 104 0.72 30.86 -2.03
N LYS A 105 1.42 31.16 -0.95
CA LYS A 105 1.97 30.16 -0.03
C LYS A 105 0.90 29.81 1.00
N ILE A 106 0.48 28.55 1.03
CA ILE A 106 -0.55 28.04 1.93
C ILE A 106 0.05 27.02 2.88
N ASP A 107 -0.29 27.11 4.16
CA ASP A 107 0.02 26.11 5.16
C ASP A 107 -0.81 24.84 4.92
N VAL A 108 -0.14 23.70 4.99
CA VAL A 108 -0.74 22.38 4.87
C VAL A 108 -0.35 21.56 6.09
N PHE A 109 -1.37 21.11 6.82
CA PHE A 109 -1.20 20.26 7.99
C PHE A 109 -1.70 18.85 7.69
N SER A 110 -1.04 17.85 8.21
CA SER A 110 -1.53 16.47 8.12
C SER A 110 -2.81 16.31 8.95
N PHE A 111 -3.68 15.42 8.49
CA PHE A 111 -4.93 15.15 9.21
C PHE A 111 -4.67 14.65 10.63
N GLU A 112 -3.65 13.82 10.81
CA GLU A 112 -3.25 13.27 12.10
C GLU A 112 -2.85 14.37 13.08
N LEU A 113 -2.10 15.36 12.60
CA LEU A 113 -1.71 16.52 13.43
C LEU A 113 -2.91 17.37 13.81
N LEU A 114 -3.81 17.65 12.88
CA LEU A 114 -5.03 18.41 13.17
C LEU A 114 -5.90 17.68 14.18
N ALA A 115 -6.12 16.38 14.02
CA ALA A 115 -6.88 15.57 14.95
C ALA A 115 -6.23 15.51 16.34
N TYR A 116 -4.91 15.37 16.40
CA TYR A 116 -4.18 15.36 17.67
C TYR A 116 -4.29 16.71 18.40
N ARG A 117 -4.16 17.81 17.67
CA ARG A 117 -4.31 19.15 18.25
C ARG A 117 -5.72 19.42 18.76
N GLU A 118 -6.73 18.99 18.04
CA GLU A 118 -8.13 19.18 18.43
C GLU A 118 -8.51 18.32 19.64
N LEU A 119 -8.05 17.08 19.70
CA LEU A 119 -8.55 16.10 20.66
C LEU A 119 -7.66 15.95 21.91
N ILE A 120 -6.35 16.25 21.80
CA ILE A 120 -5.37 15.88 22.84
C ILE A 120 -4.52 17.09 23.28
N ASN A 121 -3.79 17.72 22.34
CA ASN A 121 -2.86 18.80 22.69
C ASN A 121 -2.88 19.93 21.65
N PRO A 122 -3.61 21.03 21.89
CA PRO A 122 -3.72 22.13 20.94
C PRO A 122 -2.40 22.87 20.66
N ASN A 123 -1.42 22.72 21.52
CA ASN A 123 -0.12 23.39 21.40
C ASN A 123 0.93 22.54 20.65
N ALA A 124 0.60 21.29 20.28
CA ALA A 124 1.54 20.41 19.62
C ALA A 124 1.97 20.92 18.26
N ILE A 125 3.28 20.94 18.01
CA ILE A 125 3.87 21.38 16.74
C ILE A 125 4.95 20.39 16.30
N PRO A 126 5.12 20.16 14.97
CA PRO A 126 6.26 19.40 14.46
C PRO A 126 7.58 20.09 14.87
N GLY A 127 8.51 19.30 15.42
CA GLY A 127 9.77 19.83 15.94
C GLY A 127 9.67 20.51 17.31
N GLY A 128 8.54 20.42 17.99
CA GLY A 128 8.40 20.89 19.36
C GLY A 128 9.41 20.23 20.30
N THR A 129 9.98 21.02 21.20
CA THR A 129 11.09 20.57 22.08
C THR A 129 10.70 20.51 23.55
N THR A 130 9.54 21.08 23.90
CA THR A 130 9.06 21.13 25.30
C THR A 130 7.97 20.06 25.52
N ALA A 131 7.76 19.69 26.76
CA ALA A 131 6.66 18.76 27.10
C ALA A 131 5.28 19.31 26.71
N ALA A 132 5.14 20.63 26.54
CA ALA A 132 3.88 21.26 26.19
C ALA A 132 3.60 21.26 24.68
N ASP A 133 4.63 21.19 23.83
CA ASP A 133 4.50 21.35 22.37
C ASP A 133 5.05 20.17 21.57
N LYS A 134 5.74 19.22 22.22
CA LYS A 134 6.31 18.03 21.55
C LYS A 134 5.21 17.10 21.05
N LEU A 135 5.36 16.60 19.83
CA LEU A 135 4.57 15.49 19.30
C LEU A 135 5.08 14.15 19.89
N PRO A 136 4.19 13.19 20.15
CA PRO A 136 4.60 11.84 20.49
C PRO A 136 5.46 11.17 19.40
N ASP A 137 6.31 10.23 19.80
CA ASP A 137 7.27 9.57 18.91
C ASP A 137 6.61 8.72 17.81
N TYR A 138 5.29 8.45 17.90
CA TYR A 138 4.55 7.76 16.83
C TYR A 138 4.12 8.70 15.68
N PHE A 139 4.38 10.01 15.78
CA PHE A 139 4.25 10.93 14.65
C PHE A 139 5.46 10.83 13.75
N THR A 140 5.53 9.74 13.01
CA THR A 140 6.64 9.40 12.12
C THR A 140 6.37 9.92 10.71
N THR A 141 7.35 10.59 10.12
CA THR A 141 7.31 11.05 8.71
C THR A 141 8.08 10.08 7.79
N ALA A 142 7.99 10.33 6.49
CA ALA A 142 8.72 9.53 5.50
C ALA A 142 10.25 9.62 5.65
N ASP A 143 10.75 10.72 6.20
CA ASP A 143 12.20 10.94 6.40
C ASP A 143 12.73 10.28 7.69
N ASP A 144 11.84 9.89 8.60
CA ASP A 144 12.20 9.24 9.87
C ASP A 144 12.40 7.73 9.73
N ILE A 145 12.02 7.13 8.60
CA ILE A 145 12.11 5.69 8.36
C ILE A 145 13.23 5.35 7.39
N THR A 146 13.88 4.21 7.66
CA THR A 146 14.99 3.72 6.85
C THR A 146 14.53 3.20 5.49
N PRO A 147 15.41 3.15 4.48
CA PRO A 147 15.11 2.52 3.18
C PRO A 147 14.65 1.07 3.32
N ARG A 148 15.17 0.35 4.30
CA ARG A 148 14.77 -1.03 4.58
C ARG A 148 13.32 -1.12 5.04
N GLU A 149 12.90 -0.27 5.96
CA GLU A 149 11.51 -0.23 6.45
C GLU A 149 10.52 0.12 5.35
N HIS A 150 10.91 1.01 4.41
CA HIS A 150 10.14 1.27 3.21
C HIS A 150 9.93 0.02 2.35
N VAL A 151 10.95 -0.83 2.19
CA VAL A 151 10.85 -2.08 1.44
C VAL A 151 10.05 -3.13 2.22
N ASP A 152 10.24 -3.22 3.52
CA ASP A 152 9.58 -4.21 4.38
C ASP A 152 8.06 -4.00 4.42
N ILE A 153 7.58 -2.76 4.52
CA ILE A 153 6.13 -2.46 4.48
C ILE A 153 5.53 -2.79 3.10
N GLN A 154 6.24 -2.49 2.01
CA GLN A 154 5.78 -2.87 0.68
C GLN A 154 5.73 -4.39 0.51
N ALA A 155 6.77 -5.10 0.94
CA ALA A 155 6.82 -6.56 0.89
C ALA A 155 5.70 -7.22 1.71
N ALA A 156 5.39 -6.65 2.88
CA ALA A 156 4.28 -7.10 3.72
C ALA A 156 2.92 -6.89 3.03
N SER A 157 2.69 -5.69 2.50
CA SER A 157 1.45 -5.32 1.80
C SER A 157 1.26 -6.11 0.50
N GLN A 158 2.33 -6.35 -0.27
CA GLN A 158 2.26 -7.08 -1.55
C GLN A 158 1.78 -8.52 -1.39
N LYS A 159 1.88 -9.10 -0.20
CA LYS A 159 1.33 -10.43 0.06
C LYS A 159 -0.20 -10.48 -0.09
N TRP A 160 -0.88 -9.34 0.11
CA TRP A 160 -2.33 -9.21 0.15
C TRP A 160 -2.93 -8.40 -1.00
N ILE A 161 -2.08 -7.87 -1.87
CA ILE A 161 -2.46 -7.13 -3.07
C ILE A 161 -2.10 -7.96 -4.29
N ASP A 162 -3.07 -8.24 -5.16
CA ASP A 162 -2.90 -9.12 -6.31
C ASP A 162 -2.35 -8.42 -7.56
N SER A 163 -2.33 -7.08 -7.55
CA SER A 163 -1.72 -6.27 -8.59
C SER A 163 -0.58 -5.42 -8.02
N SER A 164 -0.31 -4.26 -8.60
CA SER A 164 0.83 -3.41 -8.25
C SER A 164 0.55 -2.52 -7.03
N ILE A 165 1.61 -2.24 -6.28
CA ILE A 165 1.66 -1.21 -5.25
C ILE A 165 2.65 -0.14 -5.70
N SER A 166 2.20 1.12 -5.78
CA SER A 166 3.10 2.26 -5.93
C SER A 166 3.66 2.66 -4.58
N LYS A 167 4.97 2.83 -4.51
CA LYS A 167 5.67 3.20 -3.27
C LYS A 167 6.86 4.10 -3.58
N THR A 168 6.93 5.24 -2.91
CA THR A 168 8.11 6.10 -2.87
C THR A 168 8.94 5.75 -1.62
N ALA A 169 10.24 5.71 -1.76
CA ALA A 169 11.17 5.67 -0.66
C ALA A 169 11.97 6.96 -0.67
N ASN A 170 11.86 7.75 0.39
CA ASN A 170 12.72 8.90 0.59
C ASN A 170 14.02 8.43 1.23
N VAL A 171 15.11 8.88 0.69
CA VAL A 171 16.45 8.57 1.21
C VAL A 171 17.23 9.88 1.34
N PRO A 172 18.03 10.03 2.39
CA PRO A 172 18.92 11.18 2.50
C PRO A 172 19.85 11.24 1.28
N THR A 173 20.12 12.44 0.81
CA THR A 173 21.23 12.68 -0.13
C THR A 173 22.43 13.07 0.71
N ASP A 174 23.50 12.29 0.61
CA ASP A 174 24.78 12.60 1.22
C ASP A 174 25.40 13.87 0.62
#